data_551dea2ecc1607cc8cfe169a70dbe7cd
#
_entry.id   551dea2ecc1607cc8cfe169a70dbe7cd
#
_cell.length_a   1.000
_cell.length_b   1.000
_cell.length_c   1.000
_cell.angle_alpha   90.00
_cell.angle_beta   90.00
_cell.angle_gamma   90.00
#
_symmetry.space_group_name_H-M   'P 1'
#
loop_
_entity.id
_entity.type
_entity.pdbx_description
1 polymer ?
#
loop_
_entity_poly.entity_id
_entity_poly.type
_entity_poly.pdbx_seq_one_letter_code
_entity_poly.pdbx_strand_id
1 'polypeptide(L)'
;PFQFKDYKIQINKIAYTVNQLQDVTVNEALIQPSVITFNTVEYKPRFSREKYVEVIPYEKDLMNLKMKQLQINDYDYSITEDFKLFAARYIELDSLDFSIYRDKTVRDDTREKDLYSKMLREMKLKLAIDSVKVKNTHLEYEELIQKSRPPGRIFFDDLNMNIYTITNQNLDRADFPETKID
;
A
#
# COMPACT_ATOMS: atom_id res chain seq x y z
N PRO A 1 -22.41 -10.83 -23.84
CA PRO A 1 -22.06 -10.11 -22.60
C PRO A 1 -22.61 -8.68 -22.69
N PHE A 2 -23.26 -8.22 -21.61
CA PHE A 2 -23.73 -6.83 -21.54
C PHE A 2 -22.50 -5.92 -21.31
N GLN A 3 -22.22 -4.99 -22.23
CA GLN A 3 -21.23 -3.95 -22.02
C GLN A 3 -21.96 -2.67 -21.61
N PHE A 4 -21.82 -2.28 -20.36
CA PHE A 4 -22.30 -0.97 -19.89
C PHE A 4 -21.23 0.07 -20.23
N LYS A 5 -21.58 1.05 -21.09
CA LYS A 5 -20.68 2.14 -21.43
C LYS A 5 -20.57 3.20 -20.33
N ASP A 6 -21.67 3.37 -19.59
CA ASP A 6 -21.74 4.33 -18.49
C ASP A 6 -22.36 3.64 -17.27
N TYR A 7 -21.63 3.62 -16.18
CA TYR A 7 -22.10 3.18 -14.88
C TYR A 7 -21.43 3.95 -13.75
N LYS A 8 -22.11 4.03 -12.65
CA LYS A 8 -21.59 4.60 -11.40
C LYS A 8 -22.00 3.69 -10.26
N ILE A 9 -21.03 3.09 -9.59
CA ILE A 9 -21.23 2.26 -8.42
C ILE A 9 -20.66 3.02 -7.22
N GLN A 10 -21.49 3.24 -6.22
CA GLN A 10 -21.08 3.87 -4.96
C GLN A 10 -21.21 2.86 -3.84
N ILE A 11 -20.14 2.72 -3.06
CA ILE A 11 -20.08 1.86 -1.88
C ILE A 11 -19.76 2.75 -0.70
N ASN A 12 -20.65 2.83 0.28
CA ASN A 12 -20.53 3.77 1.39
C ASN A 12 -19.48 3.36 2.43
N LYS A 13 -19.17 2.06 2.52
CA LYS A 13 -18.13 1.59 3.44
C LYS A 13 -17.62 0.22 3.02
N ILE A 14 -16.29 0.09 3.03
CA ILE A 14 -15.59 -1.19 2.92
C ILE A 14 -14.78 -1.37 4.20
N ALA A 15 -14.89 -2.53 4.82
CA ALA A 15 -14.06 -2.92 5.95
C ALA A 15 -13.55 -4.34 5.74
N TYR A 16 -12.26 -4.54 5.91
CA TYR A 16 -11.60 -5.82 5.69
C TYR A 16 -10.50 -6.06 6.73
N THR A 17 -10.55 -7.22 7.36
CA THR A 17 -9.49 -7.68 8.24
C THR A 17 -8.39 -8.35 7.41
N VAL A 18 -7.26 -7.66 7.27
CA VAL A 18 -6.12 -8.14 6.47
C VAL A 18 -5.48 -9.37 7.11
N ASN A 19 -5.29 -9.29 8.42
CA ASN A 19 -4.74 -10.36 9.24
C ASN A 19 -5.08 -10.12 10.73
N GLN A 20 -4.51 -10.91 11.64
CA GLN A 20 -4.77 -10.77 13.08
C GLN A 20 -4.30 -9.43 13.67
N LEU A 21 -3.44 -8.69 12.98
CA LEU A 21 -2.80 -7.46 13.48
C LEU A 21 -3.32 -6.18 12.82
N GLN A 22 -3.96 -6.28 11.64
CA GLN A 22 -4.24 -5.13 10.77
C GLN A 22 -5.62 -5.19 10.14
N ASP A 23 -6.29 -4.05 10.09
CA ASP A 23 -7.55 -3.83 9.38
C ASP A 23 -7.39 -2.75 8.31
N VAL A 24 -8.16 -2.88 7.22
CA VAL A 24 -8.34 -1.84 6.20
C VAL A 24 -9.78 -1.35 6.23
N THR A 25 -9.96 -0.03 6.18
CA THR A 25 -11.27 0.57 5.98
C THR A 25 -11.23 1.62 4.88
N VAL A 26 -12.31 1.70 4.11
CA VAL A 26 -12.55 2.74 3.12
C VAL A 26 -13.94 3.30 3.40
N ASN A 27 -14.06 4.61 3.61
CA ASN A 27 -15.36 5.20 3.95
C ASN A 27 -16.29 5.36 2.75
N GLU A 28 -15.71 5.57 1.57
CA GLU A 28 -16.47 5.64 0.33
C GLU A 28 -15.63 5.13 -0.83
N ALA A 29 -16.23 4.32 -1.68
CA ALA A 29 -15.66 3.94 -2.96
C ALA A 29 -16.64 4.30 -4.08
N LEU A 30 -16.11 4.94 -5.12
CA LEU A 30 -16.83 5.30 -6.33
C LEU A 30 -16.16 4.65 -7.53
N ILE A 31 -16.91 3.78 -8.24
CA ILE A 31 -16.41 3.04 -9.39
C ILE A 31 -17.16 3.51 -10.64
N GLN A 32 -16.42 3.99 -11.62
CA GLN A 32 -16.89 4.44 -12.92
C GLN A 32 -16.07 3.75 -14.03
N PRO A 33 -16.45 3.78 -15.29
CA PRO A 33 -15.78 3.02 -16.36
C PRO A 33 -14.27 3.23 -16.50
N SER A 34 -13.78 4.43 -16.22
CA SER A 34 -12.35 4.76 -16.34
C SER A 34 -11.71 5.27 -15.06
N VAL A 35 -12.49 5.43 -13.98
CA VAL A 35 -11.97 6.00 -12.72
C VAL A 35 -12.54 5.25 -11.52
N ILE A 36 -11.65 4.88 -10.61
CA ILE A 36 -12.02 4.42 -9.28
C ILE A 36 -11.50 5.44 -8.27
N THR A 37 -12.37 5.91 -7.38
CA THR A 37 -12.00 6.80 -6.28
C THR A 37 -12.32 6.14 -4.95
N PHE A 38 -11.36 6.12 -4.06
CA PHE A 38 -11.54 5.72 -2.67
C PHE A 38 -11.30 6.94 -1.78
N ASN A 39 -12.28 7.29 -0.95
CA ASN A 39 -12.20 8.38 -0.01
C ASN A 39 -11.99 7.86 1.41
N THR A 40 -11.07 8.48 2.12
CA THR A 40 -10.66 8.11 3.48
C THR A 40 -10.32 6.61 3.59
N VAL A 41 -9.13 6.30 3.10
CA VAL A 41 -8.56 4.95 3.22
C VAL A 41 -7.73 4.89 4.49
N GLU A 42 -7.97 3.89 5.34
CA GLU A 42 -7.19 3.66 6.54
C GLU A 42 -6.69 2.20 6.55
N TYR A 43 -5.39 2.03 6.81
CA TYR A 43 -4.77 0.76 7.17
C TYR A 43 -4.24 0.91 8.59
N LYS A 44 -4.86 0.29 9.54
CA LYS A 44 -4.61 0.54 10.96
C LYS A 44 -4.38 -0.72 11.76
N PRO A 45 -3.52 -0.63 12.81
CA PRO A 45 -3.33 -1.73 13.72
C PRO A 45 -4.60 -1.97 14.55
N ARG A 46 -4.81 -3.25 14.90
CA ARG A 46 -5.91 -3.68 15.78
C ARG A 46 -5.58 -3.54 17.26
N PHE A 47 -4.33 -3.29 17.58
CA PHE A 47 -3.81 -3.19 18.94
C PHE A 47 -3.07 -1.87 19.16
N SER A 48 -3.03 -1.40 20.42
CA SER A 48 -2.11 -0.34 20.82
C SER A 48 -0.64 -0.80 20.71
N ARG A 49 0.33 0.12 20.76
CA ARG A 49 1.76 -0.20 20.70
C ARG A 49 2.16 -1.24 21.77
N GLU A 50 1.69 -1.05 22.99
CA GLU A 50 1.97 -1.93 24.12
C GLU A 50 1.43 -3.35 23.87
N LYS A 51 0.18 -3.45 23.45
CA LYS A 51 -0.45 -4.74 23.18
C LYS A 51 0.12 -5.41 21.95
N TYR A 52 0.54 -4.64 20.95
CA TYR A 52 1.15 -5.17 19.75
C TYR A 52 2.42 -5.97 20.05
N VAL A 53 3.33 -5.41 20.87
CA VAL A 53 4.58 -6.08 21.23
C VAL A 53 4.38 -7.35 22.08
N GLU A 54 3.26 -7.46 22.77
CA GLU A 54 2.90 -8.68 23.51
C GLU A 54 2.43 -9.83 22.61
N VAL A 55 1.82 -9.50 21.46
CA VAL A 55 1.19 -10.51 20.58
C VAL A 55 2.08 -10.94 19.42
N ILE A 56 3.15 -10.20 19.12
CA ILE A 56 4.09 -10.57 18.06
C ILE A 56 5.21 -11.46 18.61
N PRO A 57 5.55 -12.58 17.94
CA PRO A 57 6.63 -13.49 18.39
C PRO A 57 8.04 -12.97 18.08
N TYR A 58 8.15 -12.05 17.12
CA TYR A 58 9.38 -11.42 16.65
C TYR A 58 9.14 -9.95 16.34
N GLU A 59 10.22 -9.16 16.29
CA GLU A 59 10.12 -7.75 15.86
C GLU A 59 9.40 -7.61 14.51
N LYS A 60 8.47 -6.69 14.46
CA LYS A 60 7.66 -6.42 13.29
C LYS A 60 7.17 -4.98 13.30
N ASP A 61 7.10 -4.38 12.12
CA ASP A 61 6.59 -3.02 11.99
C ASP A 61 5.10 -2.94 12.33
N LEU A 62 4.78 -2.02 13.24
CA LEU A 62 3.42 -1.55 13.47
C LEU A 62 3.16 -0.41 12.51
N MET A 63 2.39 -0.66 11.48
CA MET A 63 2.09 0.32 10.44
C MET A 63 0.71 0.92 10.67
N ASN A 64 0.63 2.23 10.52
CA ASN A 64 -0.63 2.96 10.51
C ASN A 64 -0.61 3.93 9.32
N LEU A 65 -1.61 3.83 8.47
CA LEU A 65 -1.73 4.65 7.28
C LEU A 65 -3.14 5.23 7.23
N LYS A 66 -3.21 6.53 6.99
CA LYS A 66 -4.45 7.22 6.68
C LYS A 66 -4.25 8.07 5.44
N MET A 67 -5.16 7.99 4.50
CA MET A 67 -5.10 8.70 3.24
C MET A 67 -6.46 9.33 2.95
N LYS A 68 -6.46 10.59 2.54
CA LYS A 68 -7.68 11.30 2.21
C LYS A 68 -8.34 10.74 0.95
N GLN A 69 -7.54 10.53 -0.11
CA GLN A 69 -8.06 10.04 -1.38
C GLN A 69 -7.03 9.17 -2.11
N LEU A 70 -7.50 8.08 -2.68
CA LEU A 70 -6.83 7.27 -3.68
C LEU A 70 -7.66 7.30 -4.96
N GLN A 71 -7.08 7.75 -6.05
CA GLN A 71 -7.73 7.77 -7.36
C GLN A 71 -6.95 6.92 -8.35
N ILE A 72 -7.64 6.06 -9.07
CA ILE A 72 -7.09 5.17 -10.10
C ILE A 72 -7.76 5.54 -11.41
N ASN A 73 -6.96 5.92 -12.40
CA ASN A 73 -7.45 6.42 -13.69
C ASN A 73 -7.03 5.48 -14.83
N ASP A 74 -7.91 5.34 -15.80
CA ASP A 74 -7.75 4.52 -16.99
C ASP A 74 -7.29 3.09 -16.61
N TYR A 75 -8.08 2.48 -15.74
CA TYR A 75 -7.81 1.15 -15.25
C TYR A 75 -8.38 0.07 -16.17
N ASP A 76 -7.70 -1.05 -16.20
CA ASP A 76 -8.15 -2.29 -16.80
C ASP A 76 -7.88 -3.46 -15.88
N TYR A 77 -8.71 -4.48 -15.93
CA TYR A 77 -8.50 -5.70 -15.16
C TYR A 77 -8.99 -6.92 -15.92
N SER A 78 -8.28 -8.01 -15.75
CA SER A 78 -8.69 -9.33 -16.21
C SER A 78 -8.57 -10.31 -15.07
N ILE A 79 -9.65 -11.04 -14.80
CA ILE A 79 -9.70 -12.06 -13.78
C ILE A 79 -10.25 -13.32 -14.42
N THR A 80 -9.38 -14.31 -14.62
CA THR A 80 -9.74 -15.67 -15.02
C THR A 80 -9.22 -16.64 -13.95
N GLU A 81 -9.51 -17.92 -14.10
CA GLU A 81 -9.03 -18.94 -13.17
C GLU A 81 -7.49 -18.96 -13.09
N ASP A 82 -6.82 -18.83 -14.24
CA ASP A 82 -5.37 -18.96 -14.38
C ASP A 82 -4.62 -17.62 -14.50
N PHE A 83 -5.33 -16.51 -14.70
CA PHE A 83 -4.71 -15.22 -15.01
C PHE A 83 -5.42 -14.07 -14.31
N LYS A 84 -4.65 -13.25 -13.61
CA LYS A 84 -5.14 -12.04 -12.96
C LYS A 84 -4.23 -10.88 -13.37
N LEU A 85 -4.82 -9.87 -13.97
CA LEU A 85 -4.14 -8.63 -14.38
C LEU A 85 -4.87 -7.43 -13.77
N PHE A 86 -4.10 -6.49 -13.28
CA PHE A 86 -4.54 -5.13 -13.00
C PHE A 86 -3.60 -4.14 -13.68
N ALA A 87 -4.16 -3.27 -14.48
CA ALA A 87 -3.43 -2.20 -15.15
C ALA A 87 -4.06 -0.86 -14.80
N ALA A 88 -3.25 0.20 -14.74
CA ALA A 88 -3.71 1.57 -14.59
C ALA A 88 -2.71 2.51 -15.25
N ARG A 89 -3.22 3.52 -15.96
CA ARG A 89 -2.37 4.55 -16.52
C ARG A 89 -1.85 5.51 -15.46
N TYR A 90 -2.71 5.89 -14.51
CA TYR A 90 -2.35 6.87 -13.51
C TYR A 90 -3.04 6.59 -12.18
N ILE A 91 -2.25 6.54 -11.12
CA ILE A 91 -2.74 6.43 -9.74
C ILE A 91 -2.30 7.68 -8.97
N GLU A 92 -3.22 8.29 -8.23
CA GLU A 92 -2.93 9.42 -7.36
C GLU A 92 -3.27 9.07 -5.91
N LEU A 93 -2.31 9.31 -5.01
CA LEU A 93 -2.47 9.24 -3.57
C LEU A 93 -2.37 10.65 -3.02
N ASP A 94 -3.41 11.12 -2.34
CA ASP A 94 -3.46 12.48 -1.80
C ASP A 94 -3.63 12.48 -0.29
N SER A 95 -2.84 13.32 0.37
CA SER A 95 -2.84 13.53 1.82
C SER A 95 -2.67 12.22 2.59
N LEU A 96 -1.54 11.58 2.33
CA LEU A 96 -1.13 10.33 3.00
C LEU A 96 -0.41 10.66 4.31
N ASP A 97 -0.90 10.13 5.41
CA ASP A 97 -0.24 10.10 6.71
C ASP A 97 0.14 8.65 7.00
N PHE A 98 1.44 8.35 6.97
CA PHE A 98 1.96 7.02 7.14
C PHE A 98 2.99 6.96 8.25
N SER A 99 2.68 6.26 9.32
CA SER A 99 3.57 6.03 10.45
C SER A 99 3.94 4.57 10.61
N ILE A 100 5.21 4.34 10.86
CA ILE A 100 5.82 3.04 11.11
C ILE A 100 6.49 3.08 12.47
N TYR A 101 6.14 2.17 13.36
CA TYR A 101 6.79 1.98 14.65
C TYR A 101 7.39 0.59 14.73
N ARG A 102 8.67 0.51 15.19
CA ARG A 102 9.36 -0.75 15.45
C ARG A 102 9.89 -0.81 16.88
N ASP A 103 9.64 -1.89 17.57
CA ASP A 103 10.20 -2.15 18.89
C ASP A 103 11.31 -3.21 18.78
N LYS A 104 12.57 -2.75 18.90
CA LYS A 104 13.78 -3.58 18.89
C LYS A 104 14.05 -4.29 20.21
N THR A 105 13.23 -4.07 21.23
CA THR A 105 13.31 -4.83 22.49
C THR A 105 12.58 -6.17 22.40
N VAL A 106 11.80 -6.39 21.35
CA VAL A 106 11.23 -7.69 20.99
C VAL A 106 12.32 -8.57 20.33
N ARG A 107 12.18 -9.87 20.41
CA ARG A 107 13.14 -10.81 19.80
C ARG A 107 13.31 -10.52 18.30
N ASP A 108 14.56 -10.50 17.86
CA ASP A 108 14.92 -10.30 16.44
C ASP A 108 14.30 -11.37 15.52
N ASP A 109 13.86 -10.94 14.38
CA ASP A 109 13.44 -11.83 13.28
C ASP A 109 14.66 -12.15 12.40
N THR A 110 15.30 -13.26 12.65
CA THR A 110 16.51 -13.71 11.94
C THR A 110 16.20 -14.43 10.61
N ARG A 111 14.93 -14.55 10.23
CA ARG A 111 14.55 -15.16 8.96
C ARG A 111 14.95 -14.27 7.79
N GLU A 112 15.43 -14.88 6.71
CA GLU A 112 15.64 -14.12 5.47
C GLU A 112 14.31 -13.54 5.00
N LYS A 113 14.33 -12.24 4.71
CA LYS A 113 13.17 -11.52 4.18
C LYS A 113 13.42 -11.22 2.72
N ASP A 114 12.47 -11.58 1.88
CA ASP A 114 12.54 -11.24 0.47
C ASP A 114 12.54 -9.72 0.27
N LEU A 115 13.34 -9.26 -0.68
CA LEU A 115 13.32 -7.87 -1.10
C LEU A 115 11.96 -7.55 -1.74
N TYR A 116 11.49 -6.31 -1.61
CA TYR A 116 10.23 -5.86 -2.21
C TYR A 116 10.19 -6.10 -3.73
N SER A 117 11.32 -5.94 -4.41
CA SER A 117 11.45 -6.24 -5.84
C SER A 117 11.19 -7.72 -6.16
N LYS A 118 11.65 -8.65 -5.30
CA LYS A 118 11.37 -10.08 -5.45
C LYS A 118 9.88 -10.35 -5.19
N MET A 119 9.32 -9.79 -4.11
CA MET A 119 7.90 -9.94 -3.78
C MET A 119 7.00 -9.45 -4.92
N LEU A 120 7.33 -8.31 -5.54
CA LEU A 120 6.61 -7.79 -6.70
C LEU A 120 6.68 -8.76 -7.89
N ARG A 121 7.87 -9.29 -8.21
CA ARG A 121 8.06 -10.24 -9.32
C ARG A 121 7.28 -11.54 -9.13
N GLU A 122 7.24 -12.06 -7.91
CA GLU A 122 6.60 -13.33 -7.57
C GLU A 122 5.09 -13.21 -7.31
N MET A 123 4.56 -12.00 -7.35
CA MET A 123 3.13 -11.77 -7.14
C MET A 123 2.30 -12.47 -8.23
N LYS A 124 1.27 -13.20 -7.82
CA LYS A 124 0.37 -13.90 -8.75
C LYS A 124 -0.49 -12.93 -9.59
N LEU A 125 -0.80 -11.76 -9.04
CA LEU A 125 -1.43 -10.68 -9.78
C LEU A 125 -0.40 -10.00 -10.67
N LYS A 126 -0.65 -9.97 -11.97
CA LYS A 126 0.14 -9.18 -12.91
C LYS A 126 -0.22 -7.71 -12.78
N LEU A 127 0.80 -6.86 -12.65
CA LEU A 127 0.65 -5.42 -12.53
C LEU A 127 1.27 -4.70 -13.72
N ALA A 128 0.59 -3.64 -14.18
CA ALA A 128 1.07 -2.69 -15.16
C ALA A 128 0.54 -1.29 -14.81
N ILE A 129 1.34 -0.49 -14.14
CA ILE A 129 0.98 0.88 -13.73
C ILE A 129 1.99 1.83 -14.34
N ASP A 130 1.52 2.75 -15.21
CA ASP A 130 2.42 3.67 -15.91
C ASP A 130 2.98 4.72 -14.97
N SER A 131 2.14 5.29 -14.09
CA SER A 131 2.59 6.29 -13.13
C SER A 131 1.78 6.30 -11.84
N VAL A 132 2.47 6.60 -10.74
CA VAL A 132 1.87 6.86 -9.42
C VAL A 132 2.37 8.21 -8.94
N LYS A 133 1.44 9.09 -8.57
CA LYS A 133 1.73 10.36 -7.94
C LYS A 133 1.32 10.32 -6.47
N VAL A 134 2.26 10.66 -5.62
CA VAL A 134 2.06 10.80 -4.18
C VAL A 134 2.14 12.28 -3.84
N LYS A 135 1.14 12.82 -3.12
CA LYS A 135 1.06 14.25 -2.79
C LYS A 135 0.77 14.46 -1.31
N ASN A 136 1.28 15.57 -0.78
CA ASN A 136 0.96 16.05 0.55
C ASN A 136 1.14 14.96 1.62
N THR A 137 2.26 14.23 1.57
CA THR A 137 2.48 13.06 2.41
C THR A 137 3.30 13.41 3.63
N HIS A 138 2.80 13.00 4.80
CA HIS A 138 3.58 12.85 6.02
C HIS A 138 4.03 11.40 6.17
N LEU A 139 5.34 11.18 6.30
CA LEU A 139 5.94 9.87 6.56
C LEU A 139 6.73 9.94 7.86
N GLU A 140 6.43 9.04 8.79
CA GLU A 140 7.15 8.94 10.06
C GLU A 140 7.63 7.52 10.32
N TYR A 141 8.87 7.40 10.78
CA TYR A 141 9.44 6.15 11.29
C TYR A 141 9.95 6.36 12.71
N GLU A 142 9.48 5.53 13.63
CA GLU A 142 9.94 5.49 15.03
C GLU A 142 10.52 4.12 15.36
N GLU A 143 11.65 4.13 16.07
CA GLU A 143 12.30 2.89 16.51
C GLU A 143 12.66 2.95 18.00
N LEU A 144 12.11 2.02 18.78
CA LEU A 144 12.44 1.85 20.20
C LEU A 144 13.58 0.81 20.34
N ILE A 145 14.77 1.28 20.71
CA ILE A 145 15.95 0.41 20.92
C ILE A 145 16.01 -0.05 22.37
N GLN A 146 15.58 0.77 23.29
CA GLN A 146 15.69 0.51 24.74
C GLN A 146 14.49 1.09 25.50
N LYS A 147 13.84 0.27 26.33
CA LYS A 147 12.63 0.66 27.09
C LYS A 147 12.80 1.86 28.02
N SER A 148 14.02 2.15 28.46
CA SER A 148 14.32 3.28 29.34
C SER A 148 14.50 4.61 28.61
N ARG A 149 14.38 4.65 27.28
CA ARG A 149 14.53 5.85 26.45
C ARG A 149 13.34 5.99 25.50
N PRO A 150 13.01 7.23 25.08
CA PRO A 150 12.03 7.41 24.03
C PRO A 150 12.53 6.81 22.70
N PRO A 151 11.65 6.40 21.79
CA PRO A 151 12.05 5.94 20.46
C PRO A 151 12.79 7.02 19.68
N GLY A 152 13.78 6.62 18.88
CA GLY A 152 14.33 7.47 17.82
C GLY A 152 13.26 7.72 16.77
N ARG A 153 13.27 8.93 16.17
CA ARG A 153 12.23 9.36 15.21
C ARG A 153 12.85 10.04 14.00
N ILE A 154 12.39 9.67 12.82
CA ILE A 154 12.67 10.35 11.55
C ILE A 154 11.33 10.59 10.87
N PHE A 155 11.14 11.79 10.32
CA PHE A 155 9.91 12.11 9.59
C PHE A 155 10.19 13.03 8.40
N PHE A 156 9.26 13.00 7.46
CA PHE A 156 9.24 13.84 6.27
C PHE A 156 7.84 14.42 6.14
N ASP A 157 7.76 15.74 6.09
CA ASP A 157 6.51 16.47 5.84
C ASP A 157 6.46 16.93 4.38
N ASP A 158 5.26 17.08 3.85
CA ASP A 158 5.00 17.58 2.50
C ASP A 158 5.75 16.83 1.40
N LEU A 159 5.98 15.52 1.62
CA LEU A 159 6.63 14.68 0.63
C LEU A 159 5.73 14.55 -0.61
N ASN A 160 6.32 14.88 -1.75
CA ASN A 160 5.70 14.71 -3.06
C ASN A 160 6.61 13.86 -3.94
N MET A 161 6.04 12.88 -4.64
CA MET A 161 6.83 11.91 -5.39
C MET A 161 6.06 11.43 -6.62
N ASN A 162 6.77 11.22 -7.72
CA ASN A 162 6.26 10.53 -8.89
C ASN A 162 7.03 9.22 -9.08
N ILE A 163 6.32 8.14 -9.26
CA ILE A 163 6.87 6.82 -9.54
C ILE A 163 6.38 6.39 -10.91
N TYR A 164 7.28 5.98 -11.78
CA TYR A 164 6.94 5.57 -13.14
C TYR A 164 7.28 4.10 -13.35
N THR A 165 6.47 3.44 -14.15
CA THR A 165 6.69 2.07 -14.62
C THR A 165 6.77 1.05 -13.48
N ILE A 166 5.64 0.82 -12.82
CA ILE A 166 5.52 -0.25 -11.83
C ILE A 166 4.91 -1.46 -12.52
N THR A 167 5.72 -2.48 -12.78
CA THR A 167 5.26 -3.69 -13.45
C THR A 167 6.00 -4.93 -12.97
N ASN A 168 5.33 -6.08 -13.04
CA ASN A 168 5.93 -7.39 -12.84
C ASN A 168 5.74 -8.29 -14.08
N GLN A 169 5.52 -7.68 -15.24
CA GLN A 169 5.36 -8.39 -16.50
C GLN A 169 6.64 -8.29 -17.35
N ASN A 170 6.85 -9.28 -18.21
CA ASN A 170 7.95 -9.30 -19.21
C ASN A 170 9.35 -9.06 -18.62
N LEU A 171 9.61 -9.60 -17.44
CA LEU A 171 10.85 -9.39 -16.68
C LEU A 171 12.11 -9.97 -17.37
N ASP A 172 11.93 -10.89 -18.31
CA ASP A 172 13.02 -11.57 -19.03
C ASP A 172 13.45 -10.83 -20.31
N ARG A 173 12.84 -9.68 -20.62
CA ARG A 173 13.19 -8.88 -21.79
C ARG A 173 14.43 -8.04 -21.51
N ALA A 174 15.33 -7.98 -22.51
CA ALA A 174 16.55 -7.17 -22.44
C ALA A 174 16.27 -5.64 -22.33
N ASP A 175 15.10 -5.21 -22.77
CA ASP A 175 14.61 -3.83 -22.76
C ASP A 175 13.58 -3.57 -21.64
N PHE A 176 13.67 -4.33 -20.56
CA PHE A 176 12.74 -4.16 -19.43
C PHE A 176 12.80 -2.75 -18.86
N PRO A 177 11.68 -2.03 -18.79
CA PRO A 177 11.68 -0.66 -18.31
C PRO A 177 11.95 -0.61 -16.80
N GLU A 178 12.90 0.23 -16.40
CA GLU A 178 13.21 0.47 -14.99
C GLU A 178 12.13 1.32 -14.33
N THR A 179 11.83 1.03 -13.08
CA THR A 179 11.00 1.91 -12.24
C THR A 179 11.82 3.17 -11.90
N LYS A 180 11.27 4.34 -12.20
CA LYS A 180 11.89 5.64 -11.89
C LYS A 180 11.09 6.36 -10.81
N ILE A 181 11.80 7.05 -9.93
CA ILE A 181 11.24 7.87 -8.85
C ILE A 181 11.82 9.28 -8.98
N ASP A 182 10.94 10.29 -9.03
CA ASP A 182 11.26 11.73 -9.05
C ASP A 182 10.61 12.46 -7.87
#